data_3a1021e35d2c75aaaa1804467e75aa9e
#
_entry.id   3a1021e35d2c75aaaa1804467e75aa9e
#
_cell.length_a   1.000
_cell.length_b   1.000
_cell.length_c   1.000
_cell.angle_alpha   90.00
_cell.angle_beta   90.00
_cell.angle_gamma   90.00
#
_symmetry.space_group_name_H-M   'P 1'
#
loop_
_entity.id
_entity.type
_entity.pdbx_description
1 polymer ?
#
loop_
_entity_poly.entity_id
_entity_poly.type
_entity_poly.pdbx_seq_one_letter_code
_entity_poly.pdbx_strand_id
1 'polypeptide(L)'
;MMKKKEETANRPDNTAFTQQRLPAWQPMLSAGIVIPGFLLIGMAFIGIGVALFLTSQNIQVLERDYTGDESDSPCNTCTHSSPNCNCMLNFTLSKLFEGPVFFYYGLSNYYQNYRRYGVSRDDSQLSGDLTYFKNPDSNCAPYRVDSNSVPIVPCGSIANSMFNDTFRLYHIVNGKEKEVPFDGKGIAWWTDYNVKFRNPSLVNGTLKAAFDGTVKPINWPKPAYELDPNDSSNNGFLNQDFLVWMRAAALPDFRKLYRRITQGDYAAGLPAGNYSLKITYNYPVLSFGGRKKIVLSNVSWMGGKNQFLGIAYLVIGSLCVVMSMVMLIVYAKFKFPDDSS
;
A
#
# COMPACT_ATOMS: atom_id res chain seq x y z
N MET A 1 35.70 -7.61 77.58
CA MET A 1 34.46 -7.52 76.76
C MET A 1 34.52 -8.60 75.69
N MET A 2 33.88 -9.76 75.88
CA MET A 2 33.80 -10.81 74.87
C MET A 2 32.72 -10.46 73.87
N LYS A 3 33.08 -10.31 72.59
CA LYS A 3 32.11 -10.19 71.48
C LYS A 3 31.41 -11.53 71.33
N LYS A 4 30.11 -11.56 71.62
CA LYS A 4 29.20 -12.71 71.36
C LYS A 4 29.22 -12.92 69.85
N LYS A 5 29.69 -14.09 69.41
CA LYS A 5 29.64 -14.56 68.04
C LYS A 5 28.18 -14.76 67.70
N GLU A 6 27.61 -13.92 66.81
CA GLU A 6 26.28 -14.17 66.24
C GLU A 6 26.34 -15.49 65.48
N GLU A 7 25.60 -16.48 65.98
CA GLU A 7 25.35 -17.71 65.24
C GLU A 7 24.58 -17.33 63.96
N THR A 8 25.23 -17.45 62.83
CA THR A 8 24.59 -17.33 61.53
C THR A 8 23.55 -18.46 61.41
N ALA A 9 22.28 -18.12 61.57
CA ALA A 9 21.19 -19.04 61.38
C ALA A 9 21.17 -19.49 59.91
N ASN A 10 21.20 -20.80 59.70
CA ASN A 10 21.07 -21.40 58.34
C ASN A 10 19.62 -21.24 57.77
N ARG A 11 18.89 -20.27 58.28
CA ARG A 11 17.56 -19.92 57.76
C ARG A 11 17.69 -18.86 56.66
N PRO A 12 17.03 -19.06 55.51
CA PRO A 12 16.98 -18.01 54.48
C PRO A 12 16.30 -16.76 55.05
N ASP A 13 16.74 -15.60 54.59
CA ASP A 13 16.18 -14.30 54.98
C ASP A 13 14.66 -14.28 54.76
N ASN A 14 13.93 -13.78 55.80
CA ASN A 14 12.47 -13.71 55.76
C ASN A 14 12.02 -12.36 55.16
N THR A 15 12.62 -11.99 54.02
CA THR A 15 12.18 -10.82 53.26
C THR A 15 11.05 -11.19 52.30
N ALA A 16 10.22 -10.22 51.93
CA ALA A 16 9.13 -10.46 50.98
C ALA A 16 9.65 -10.97 49.62
N PHE A 17 10.87 -10.55 49.23
CA PHE A 17 11.52 -10.96 48.01
C PHE A 17 12.01 -12.43 48.06
N THR A 18 12.79 -12.76 49.08
CA THR A 18 13.36 -14.10 49.21
C THR A 18 12.30 -15.18 49.49
N GLN A 19 11.19 -14.81 50.12
CA GLN A 19 10.04 -15.69 50.41
C GLN A 19 8.94 -15.59 49.35
N GLN A 20 9.18 -14.89 48.23
CA GLN A 20 8.22 -14.72 47.12
C GLN A 20 6.84 -14.17 47.56
N ARG A 21 6.83 -13.27 48.56
CA ARG A 21 5.62 -12.62 49.12
C ARG A 21 5.49 -11.15 48.70
N LEU A 22 6.11 -10.76 47.60
CA LEU A 22 5.95 -9.43 47.06
C LEU A 22 4.47 -9.17 46.75
N PRO A 23 3.93 -8.02 47.13
CA PRO A 23 2.56 -7.66 46.76
C PRO A 23 2.44 -7.57 45.24
N ALA A 24 1.59 -8.41 44.70
CA ALA A 24 1.24 -8.37 43.27
C ALA A 24 -0.24 -8.08 43.13
N TRP A 25 -0.56 -7.29 42.12
CA TRP A 25 -1.95 -7.07 41.73
C TRP A 25 -2.51 -8.39 41.16
N GLN A 26 -3.42 -9.02 41.88
CA GLN A 26 -4.11 -10.24 41.44
C GLN A 26 -5.60 -9.92 41.28
N PRO A 27 -6.05 -9.64 40.04
CA PRO A 27 -7.46 -9.36 39.79
C PRO A 27 -8.27 -10.64 40.05
N MET A 28 -9.19 -10.60 41.00
CA MET A 28 -10.15 -11.66 41.21
C MET A 28 -11.25 -11.60 40.16
N LEU A 29 -11.26 -12.56 39.24
CA LEU A 29 -12.25 -12.65 38.16
C LEU A 29 -13.56 -13.23 38.74
N SER A 30 -14.37 -12.37 39.35
CA SER A 30 -15.71 -12.73 39.81
C SER A 30 -16.73 -12.62 38.66
N ALA A 31 -17.79 -13.42 38.72
CA ALA A 31 -18.89 -13.36 37.75
C ALA A 31 -19.51 -11.94 37.60
N GLY A 32 -19.56 -11.21 38.74
CA GLY A 32 -20.06 -9.84 38.76
C GLY A 32 -19.22 -8.82 38.00
N ILE A 33 -17.95 -9.11 37.70
CA ILE A 33 -17.06 -8.26 36.94
C ILE A 33 -16.95 -8.77 35.50
N VAL A 34 -16.82 -10.09 35.32
CA VAL A 34 -16.57 -10.71 34.02
C VAL A 34 -17.78 -10.61 33.10
N ILE A 35 -18.98 -10.92 33.59
CA ILE A 35 -20.19 -10.92 32.77
C ILE A 35 -20.52 -9.52 32.23
N PRO A 36 -20.58 -8.46 33.06
CA PRO A 36 -20.77 -7.09 32.55
C PRO A 36 -19.61 -6.62 31.67
N GLY A 37 -18.37 -7.03 31.98
CA GLY A 37 -17.20 -6.70 31.18
C GLY A 37 -17.31 -7.20 29.74
N PHE A 38 -17.64 -8.49 29.57
CA PHE A 38 -17.86 -9.07 28.23
C PHE A 38 -19.03 -8.42 27.50
N LEU A 39 -20.12 -8.10 28.21
CA LEU A 39 -21.28 -7.43 27.63
C LEU A 39 -20.92 -6.03 27.11
N LEU A 40 -20.24 -5.23 27.93
CA LEU A 40 -19.86 -3.86 27.57
C LEU A 40 -18.85 -3.85 26.41
N ILE A 41 -17.84 -4.71 26.44
CA ILE A 41 -16.87 -4.84 25.35
C ILE A 41 -17.57 -5.31 24.08
N GLY A 42 -18.47 -6.30 24.18
CA GLY A 42 -19.21 -6.80 23.04
C GLY A 42 -20.09 -5.73 22.39
N MET A 43 -20.83 -4.95 23.19
CA MET A 43 -21.64 -3.81 22.67
C MET A 43 -20.77 -2.73 22.03
N ALA A 44 -19.65 -2.37 22.65
CA ALA A 44 -18.72 -1.40 22.10
C ALA A 44 -18.16 -1.86 20.75
N PHE A 45 -17.75 -3.12 20.65
CA PHE A 45 -17.24 -3.70 19.41
C PHE A 45 -18.30 -3.77 18.32
N ILE A 46 -19.55 -4.10 18.64
CA ILE A 46 -20.64 -4.09 17.67
C ILE A 46 -20.87 -2.65 17.17
N GLY A 47 -20.91 -1.65 18.06
CA GLY A 47 -21.08 -0.24 17.67
C GLY A 47 -19.96 0.24 16.74
N ILE A 48 -18.71 -0.02 17.09
CA ILE A 48 -17.54 0.30 16.24
C ILE A 48 -17.63 -0.48 14.93
N GLY A 49 -17.93 -1.77 14.97
CA GLY A 49 -18.04 -2.63 13.80
C GLY A 49 -19.08 -2.14 12.79
N VAL A 50 -20.27 -1.73 13.26
CA VAL A 50 -21.33 -1.14 12.42
C VAL A 50 -20.82 0.14 11.76
N ALA A 51 -20.21 1.06 12.51
CA ALA A 51 -19.69 2.32 11.98
C ALA A 51 -18.62 2.07 10.89
N LEU A 52 -17.65 1.17 11.14
CA LEU A 52 -16.61 0.81 10.20
C LEU A 52 -17.17 0.13 8.94
N PHE A 53 -18.13 -0.77 9.11
CA PHE A 53 -18.76 -1.48 8.02
C PHE A 53 -19.54 -0.55 7.09
N LEU A 54 -20.38 0.32 7.65
CA LEU A 54 -21.16 1.30 6.88
C LEU A 54 -20.23 2.29 6.16
N THR A 55 -19.18 2.79 6.83
CA THR A 55 -18.20 3.67 6.21
C THR A 55 -17.52 2.98 5.02
N SER A 56 -17.15 1.70 5.15
CA SER A 56 -16.55 0.93 4.05
C SER A 56 -17.53 0.65 2.91
N GLN A 57 -18.81 0.44 3.19
CA GLN A 57 -19.85 0.22 2.19
C GLN A 57 -20.05 1.45 1.27
N ASN A 58 -19.93 2.66 1.83
CA ASN A 58 -20.12 3.90 1.09
C ASN A 58 -18.98 4.20 0.11
N ILE A 59 -17.84 3.49 0.22
CA ILE A 59 -16.72 3.68 -0.69
C ILE A 59 -17.08 3.08 -2.05
N GLN A 60 -17.04 3.94 -3.07
CA GLN A 60 -17.26 3.55 -4.47
C GLN A 60 -15.95 3.04 -5.06
N VAL A 61 -16.03 1.89 -5.72
CA VAL A 61 -14.89 1.29 -6.44
C VAL A 61 -15.40 0.79 -7.80
N LEU A 62 -14.72 1.19 -8.86
CA LEU A 62 -14.89 0.64 -10.21
C LEU A 62 -13.59 -0.03 -10.60
N GLU A 63 -13.64 -1.33 -10.87
CA GLU A 63 -12.51 -2.11 -11.34
C GLU A 63 -12.79 -2.65 -12.73
N ARG A 64 -11.82 -2.54 -13.64
CA ARG A 64 -11.91 -3.08 -15.02
C ARG A 64 -10.58 -3.70 -15.41
N ASP A 65 -10.67 -4.92 -15.92
CA ASP A 65 -9.54 -5.64 -16.51
C ASP A 65 -9.32 -5.16 -17.95
N TYR A 66 -8.04 -4.97 -18.33
CA TYR A 66 -7.63 -4.62 -19.68
C TYR A 66 -6.44 -5.47 -20.17
N THR A 67 -6.24 -6.64 -19.54
CA THR A 67 -5.13 -7.55 -19.85
C THR A 67 -5.07 -7.92 -21.34
N GLY A 68 -6.21 -8.16 -21.97
CA GLY A 68 -6.27 -8.50 -23.40
C GLY A 68 -6.11 -10.00 -23.69
N ASP A 69 -6.17 -10.86 -22.68
CA ASP A 69 -6.07 -12.31 -22.82
C ASP A 69 -7.33 -12.96 -23.46
N GLU A 70 -8.48 -12.33 -23.32
CA GLU A 70 -9.74 -12.77 -23.91
C GLU A 70 -9.99 -12.11 -25.27
N SER A 71 -10.61 -12.82 -26.20
CA SER A 71 -10.86 -12.37 -27.59
C SER A 71 -11.74 -11.13 -27.69
N ASP A 72 -12.63 -10.93 -26.73
CA ASP A 72 -13.54 -9.78 -26.63
C ASP A 72 -12.98 -8.63 -25.78
N SER A 73 -11.79 -8.80 -25.19
CA SER A 73 -11.11 -7.75 -24.42
C SER A 73 -10.73 -6.57 -25.31
N PRO A 74 -10.98 -5.33 -24.86
CA PRO A 74 -10.66 -4.12 -25.63
C PRO A 74 -9.20 -4.00 -26.08
N CYS A 75 -8.28 -4.59 -25.31
CA CYS A 75 -6.84 -4.54 -25.57
C CYS A 75 -6.27 -5.85 -26.14
N ASN A 76 -7.09 -6.79 -26.59
CA ASN A 76 -6.63 -8.06 -27.15
C ASN A 76 -5.64 -7.88 -28.33
N THR A 77 -5.94 -6.98 -29.24
CA THR A 77 -5.06 -6.69 -30.39
C THR A 77 -3.68 -6.18 -29.99
N CYS A 78 -3.55 -5.60 -28.79
CA CYS A 78 -2.30 -5.02 -28.29
C CYS A 78 -1.37 -6.07 -27.67
N THR A 79 -1.88 -7.22 -27.27
CA THR A 79 -1.07 -8.28 -26.65
C THR A 79 -0.01 -8.88 -27.57
N HIS A 80 -0.27 -8.85 -28.87
CA HIS A 80 0.60 -9.38 -29.93
C HIS A 80 1.23 -8.27 -30.80
N SER A 81 0.98 -7.01 -30.47
CA SER A 81 1.44 -5.86 -31.24
C SER A 81 2.76 -5.29 -30.72
N SER A 82 3.38 -4.44 -31.55
CA SER A 82 4.58 -3.68 -31.19
C SER A 82 4.34 -2.75 -30.01
N PRO A 83 5.41 -2.27 -29.33
CA PRO A 83 5.31 -1.26 -28.28
C PRO A 83 4.48 -0.03 -28.72
N ASN A 84 3.81 0.61 -27.77
CA ASN A 84 2.91 1.77 -27.97
C ASN A 84 1.60 1.46 -28.71
N CYS A 85 1.06 0.25 -28.59
CA CYS A 85 -0.29 -0.03 -29.04
C CYS A 85 -1.32 0.72 -28.20
N ASN A 86 -2.31 1.31 -28.89
CA ASN A 86 -3.38 2.05 -28.21
C ASN A 86 -4.67 1.24 -28.24
N CYS A 87 -5.30 1.07 -27.09
CA CYS A 87 -6.63 0.49 -26.95
C CYS A 87 -7.56 1.41 -26.16
N MET A 88 -8.86 1.19 -26.27
CA MET A 88 -9.88 1.99 -25.60
C MET A 88 -10.77 1.11 -24.74
N LEU A 89 -10.95 1.49 -23.49
CA LEU A 89 -11.85 0.86 -22.54
C LEU A 89 -13.00 1.82 -22.22
N ASN A 90 -14.20 1.45 -22.65
CA ASN A 90 -15.40 2.25 -22.40
C ASN A 90 -16.16 1.72 -21.18
N PHE A 91 -16.66 2.61 -20.35
CA PHE A 91 -17.48 2.28 -19.20
C PHE A 91 -18.47 3.39 -18.88
N THR A 92 -19.54 3.04 -18.16
CA THR A 92 -20.58 3.99 -17.75
C THR A 92 -20.64 4.08 -16.23
N LEU A 93 -20.69 5.30 -15.70
CA LEU A 93 -21.00 5.56 -14.31
C LEU A 93 -22.51 5.86 -14.21
N SER A 94 -23.25 5.01 -13.48
CA SER A 94 -24.69 5.13 -13.31
C SER A 94 -25.11 6.25 -12.34
N LYS A 95 -24.19 6.67 -11.48
CA LYS A 95 -24.37 7.73 -10.50
C LYS A 95 -23.09 8.52 -10.30
N LEU A 96 -23.20 9.69 -9.65
CA LEU A 96 -22.03 10.47 -9.27
C LEU A 96 -21.03 9.61 -8.49
N PHE A 97 -19.80 9.62 -8.93
CA PHE A 97 -18.68 9.02 -8.22
C PHE A 97 -18.02 10.11 -7.38
N GLU A 98 -18.37 10.14 -6.09
CA GLU A 98 -17.96 11.22 -5.18
C GLU A 98 -16.45 11.36 -5.08
N GLY A 99 -15.98 12.62 -5.06
CA GLY A 99 -14.55 12.93 -4.96
C GLY A 99 -14.06 13.01 -3.51
N PRO A 100 -12.73 13.04 -3.34
CA PRO A 100 -11.69 12.95 -4.36
C PRO A 100 -11.56 11.54 -4.96
N VAL A 101 -11.39 11.46 -6.28
CA VAL A 101 -11.26 10.19 -6.99
C VAL A 101 -9.80 9.88 -7.26
N PHE A 102 -9.41 8.64 -6.97
CA PHE A 102 -8.06 8.13 -7.18
C PHE A 102 -8.07 7.08 -8.27
N PHE A 103 -7.18 7.24 -9.24
CA PHE A 103 -6.95 6.30 -10.32
C PHE A 103 -5.74 5.44 -10.01
N TYR A 104 -5.93 4.12 -9.96
CA TYR A 104 -4.87 3.14 -9.73
C TYR A 104 -4.74 2.22 -10.94
N TYR A 105 -3.53 1.73 -11.19
CA TYR A 105 -3.33 0.51 -11.96
C TYR A 105 -3.09 -0.66 -11.00
N GLY A 106 -3.57 -1.83 -11.37
CA GLY A 106 -3.37 -3.07 -10.64
C GLY A 106 -2.64 -4.10 -11.47
N LEU A 107 -1.80 -4.87 -10.82
CA LEU A 107 -1.12 -6.03 -11.37
C LEU A 107 -1.44 -7.24 -10.51
N SER A 108 -1.61 -8.40 -11.14
CA SER A 108 -1.73 -9.67 -10.43
C SER A 108 -0.64 -10.65 -10.86
N ASN A 109 -0.37 -11.62 -10.00
CA ASN A 109 0.68 -12.61 -10.18
C ASN A 109 2.08 -11.97 -10.37
N TYR A 110 2.31 -10.78 -9.79
CA TYR A 110 3.56 -10.05 -9.87
C TYR A 110 4.23 -9.95 -8.49
N TYR A 111 5.31 -10.68 -8.29
CA TYR A 111 5.92 -10.90 -6.97
C TYR A 111 7.01 -9.87 -6.64
N GLN A 112 6.62 -8.62 -6.33
CA GLN A 112 7.56 -7.60 -5.82
C GLN A 112 8.13 -7.95 -4.43
N ASN A 113 7.46 -8.83 -3.69
CA ASN A 113 7.88 -9.32 -2.37
C ASN A 113 8.92 -10.44 -2.44
N TYR A 114 9.28 -10.92 -3.63
CA TYR A 114 10.35 -11.91 -3.77
C TYR A 114 11.68 -11.33 -3.28
N ARG A 115 12.37 -12.03 -2.39
CA ARG A 115 13.55 -11.49 -1.68
C ARG A 115 14.61 -10.91 -2.64
N ARG A 116 14.98 -11.64 -3.71
CA ARG A 116 15.98 -11.17 -4.69
C ARG A 116 15.52 -9.92 -5.44
N TYR A 117 14.23 -9.81 -5.72
CA TYR A 117 13.66 -8.63 -6.36
C TYR A 117 13.66 -7.44 -5.39
N GLY A 118 13.20 -7.63 -4.16
CA GLY A 118 13.07 -6.56 -3.16
C GLY A 118 14.39 -5.91 -2.76
N VAL A 119 15.50 -6.66 -2.76
CA VAL A 119 16.85 -6.14 -2.48
C VAL A 119 17.58 -5.63 -3.72
N SER A 120 17.04 -5.87 -4.92
CA SER A 120 17.71 -5.52 -6.19
C SER A 120 17.54 -4.04 -6.53
N ARG A 121 18.25 -3.20 -5.77
CA ARG A 121 18.37 -1.75 -5.93
C ARG A 121 19.59 -1.26 -5.16
N ASP A 122 20.03 -0.05 -5.43
CA ASP A 122 21.10 0.64 -4.70
C ASP A 122 20.53 1.90 -4.05
N ASP A 123 20.35 1.84 -2.72
CA ASP A 123 19.77 2.96 -1.96
C ASP A 123 20.71 4.16 -1.91
N SER A 124 22.04 3.96 -1.97
CA SER A 124 23.02 5.05 -2.05
C SER A 124 22.95 5.77 -3.39
N GLN A 125 22.82 5.01 -4.49
CA GLN A 125 22.61 5.58 -5.82
C GLN A 125 21.30 6.40 -5.83
N LEU A 126 20.20 5.86 -5.26
CA LEU A 126 18.90 6.52 -5.21
C LEU A 126 18.85 7.74 -4.28
N SER A 127 19.81 7.85 -3.33
CA SER A 127 20.00 9.06 -2.51
C SER A 127 20.80 10.15 -3.21
N GLY A 128 21.26 9.91 -4.45
CA GLY A 128 21.98 10.88 -5.28
C GLY A 128 23.50 10.88 -5.10
N ASP A 129 24.07 9.82 -4.50
CA ASP A 129 25.51 9.70 -4.34
C ASP A 129 26.16 9.29 -5.69
N LEU A 130 26.91 10.20 -6.30
CA LEU A 130 27.57 10.01 -7.58
C LEU A 130 28.64 8.90 -7.58
N THR A 131 29.16 8.52 -6.43
CA THR A 131 30.13 7.40 -6.31
C THR A 131 29.50 6.09 -6.76
N TYR A 132 28.22 5.89 -6.38
CA TYR A 132 27.46 4.69 -6.72
C TYR A 132 26.87 4.72 -8.14
N PHE A 133 26.95 5.86 -8.83
CA PHE A 133 26.61 5.91 -10.27
C PHE A 133 27.66 5.18 -11.09
N LYS A 134 28.93 5.29 -10.70
CA LYS A 134 30.05 4.62 -11.39
C LYS A 134 30.27 3.18 -10.95
N ASN A 135 29.93 2.86 -9.71
CA ASN A 135 30.08 1.53 -9.15
C ASN A 135 28.82 1.12 -8.35
N PRO A 136 27.73 0.75 -9.03
CA PRO A 136 26.51 0.34 -8.39
C PRO A 136 26.68 -0.90 -7.50
N ASP A 137 25.83 -1.04 -6.46
CA ASP A 137 25.83 -2.18 -5.54
C ASP A 137 25.66 -3.52 -6.27
N SER A 138 26.31 -4.55 -5.76
CA SER A 138 26.25 -5.92 -6.29
C SER A 138 24.84 -6.51 -6.29
N ASN A 139 23.97 -6.09 -5.34
CA ASN A 139 22.56 -6.50 -5.28
C ASN A 139 21.75 -6.09 -6.52
N CYS A 140 22.24 -5.12 -7.28
CA CYS A 140 21.64 -4.73 -8.56
C CYS A 140 21.75 -5.78 -9.66
N ALA A 141 22.63 -6.80 -9.52
CA ALA A 141 22.77 -7.82 -10.55
C ALA A 141 21.44 -8.57 -10.81
N PRO A 142 21.09 -8.89 -12.08
CA PRO A 142 21.88 -8.75 -13.32
C PRO A 142 21.82 -7.34 -13.94
N TYR A 143 21.02 -6.42 -13.43
CA TYR A 143 20.83 -5.06 -13.98
C TYR A 143 21.75 -4.03 -13.30
N ARG A 144 23.00 -4.40 -13.05
CA ARG A 144 24.03 -3.55 -12.48
C ARG A 144 24.74 -2.75 -13.55
N VAL A 145 25.11 -3.43 -14.63
CA VAL A 145 25.81 -2.88 -15.80
C VAL A 145 25.15 -3.41 -17.08
N ASP A 146 25.34 -2.73 -18.18
CA ASP A 146 24.91 -3.19 -19.49
C ASP A 146 25.89 -4.23 -20.11
N SER A 147 25.62 -4.64 -21.35
CA SER A 147 26.48 -5.56 -22.10
C SER A 147 27.90 -5.03 -22.36
N ASN A 148 28.10 -3.72 -22.31
CA ASN A 148 29.36 -3.04 -22.49
C ASN A 148 30.06 -2.70 -21.17
N SER A 149 29.56 -3.26 -20.03
CA SER A 149 30.06 -2.98 -18.69
C SER A 149 29.85 -1.52 -18.23
N VAL A 150 28.95 -0.77 -18.88
CA VAL A 150 28.59 0.58 -18.47
C VAL A 150 27.55 0.52 -17.34
N PRO A 151 27.75 1.27 -16.23
CA PRO A 151 26.80 1.27 -15.11
C PRO A 151 25.40 1.69 -15.50
N ILE A 152 24.40 0.94 -15.00
CA ILE A 152 22.97 1.26 -15.17
C ILE A 152 22.52 2.16 -14.02
N VAL A 153 21.82 3.24 -14.33
CA VAL A 153 21.29 4.21 -13.34
C VAL A 153 19.86 4.61 -13.71
N PRO A 154 18.88 4.34 -12.81
CA PRO A 154 18.94 3.56 -11.57
C PRO A 154 19.14 2.07 -11.85
N CYS A 155 19.96 1.40 -11.02
CA CYS A 155 20.23 -0.02 -11.20
C CYS A 155 19.19 -0.92 -10.51
N GLY A 156 19.19 -2.19 -10.91
CA GLY A 156 18.44 -3.26 -10.27
C GLY A 156 17.12 -3.63 -10.93
N SER A 157 16.59 -4.77 -10.50
CA SER A 157 15.39 -5.38 -11.08
C SER A 157 14.14 -4.53 -10.84
N ILE A 158 14.05 -3.84 -9.68
CA ILE A 158 12.89 -3.01 -9.36
C ILE A 158 12.79 -1.86 -10.36
N ALA A 159 13.88 -1.11 -10.56
CA ALA A 159 13.90 0.00 -11.50
C ALA A 159 13.71 -0.48 -12.95
N ASN A 160 14.39 -1.56 -13.36
CA ASN A 160 14.30 -2.07 -14.72
C ASN A 160 12.89 -2.55 -15.12
N SER A 161 12.08 -2.97 -14.16
CA SER A 161 10.71 -3.45 -14.39
C SER A 161 9.64 -2.40 -14.14
N MET A 162 9.98 -1.12 -14.19
CA MET A 162 9.02 -0.03 -13.98
C MET A 162 7.84 -0.14 -14.93
N PHE A 163 6.63 -0.01 -14.37
CA PHE A 163 5.38 -0.01 -15.12
C PHE A 163 5.34 1.17 -16.11
N ASN A 164 4.95 0.91 -17.34
CA ASN A 164 5.05 1.90 -18.43
C ASN A 164 3.81 2.00 -19.32
N ASP A 165 2.67 1.42 -18.94
CA ASP A 165 1.40 1.76 -19.59
C ASP A 165 1.02 3.20 -19.22
N THR A 166 0.37 3.92 -20.13
CA THR A 166 -0.14 5.26 -19.85
C THR A 166 -1.64 5.36 -20.12
N PHE A 167 -2.30 6.23 -19.35
CA PHE A 167 -3.75 6.35 -19.37
C PHE A 167 -4.19 7.79 -19.57
N ARG A 168 -5.27 7.98 -20.37
CA ARG A 168 -6.01 9.24 -20.48
C ARG A 168 -7.49 8.97 -20.38
N LEU A 169 -8.17 9.63 -19.45
CA LEU A 169 -9.60 9.47 -19.21
C LEU A 169 -10.38 10.59 -19.88
N TYR A 170 -11.43 10.23 -20.58
CA TYR A 170 -12.34 11.17 -21.25
C TYR A 170 -13.76 10.93 -20.77
N HIS A 171 -14.46 12.01 -20.46
CA HIS A 171 -15.89 12.04 -20.21
C HIS A 171 -16.62 12.40 -21.50
N ILE A 172 -17.61 11.62 -21.90
CA ILE A 172 -18.39 11.85 -23.12
C ILE A 172 -19.59 12.74 -22.78
N VAL A 173 -19.51 14.01 -23.14
CA VAL A 173 -20.58 14.99 -22.90
C VAL A 173 -21.15 15.43 -24.24
N ASN A 174 -22.45 15.21 -24.47
CA ASN A 174 -23.12 15.53 -25.73
C ASN A 174 -22.39 15.00 -26.98
N GLY A 175 -21.87 13.78 -26.89
CA GLY A 175 -21.13 13.14 -27.99
C GLY A 175 -19.71 13.64 -28.21
N LYS A 176 -19.21 14.56 -27.37
CA LYS A 176 -17.83 15.08 -27.44
C LYS A 176 -17.00 14.53 -26.29
N GLU A 177 -15.75 14.18 -26.58
CA GLU A 177 -14.76 13.79 -25.57
C GLU A 177 -14.25 15.04 -24.82
N LYS A 178 -14.41 15.07 -23.51
CA LYS A 178 -13.82 16.06 -22.61
C LYS A 178 -12.78 15.35 -21.73
N GLU A 179 -11.53 15.74 -21.83
CA GLU A 179 -10.46 15.16 -21.04
C GLU A 179 -10.63 15.44 -19.54
N VAL A 180 -10.50 14.41 -18.72
CA VAL A 180 -10.49 14.51 -17.25
C VAL A 180 -9.05 14.76 -16.81
N PRO A 181 -8.76 15.88 -16.14
CA PRO A 181 -7.40 16.21 -15.76
C PRO A 181 -6.87 15.24 -14.69
N PHE A 182 -5.72 14.67 -14.98
CA PHE A 182 -4.97 13.79 -14.08
C PHE A 182 -3.88 14.58 -13.37
N ASP A 183 -3.89 14.56 -12.02
CA ASP A 183 -2.85 15.13 -11.18
C ASP A 183 -1.88 14.05 -10.74
N GLY A 184 -0.62 14.15 -11.19
CA GLY A 184 0.47 13.25 -10.84
C GLY A 184 1.29 13.68 -9.63
N LYS A 185 1.01 14.84 -9.02
CA LYS A 185 1.77 15.35 -7.88
C LYS A 185 1.22 14.82 -6.56
N GLY A 186 2.12 14.47 -5.64
CA GLY A 186 1.75 13.97 -4.31
C GLY A 186 1.12 12.58 -4.32
N ILE A 187 1.41 11.76 -5.35
CA ILE A 187 1.00 10.35 -5.41
C ILE A 187 1.98 9.42 -4.70
N ALA A 188 3.25 9.81 -4.58
CA ALA A 188 4.26 9.09 -3.82
C ALA A 188 4.14 9.38 -2.32
N TRP A 189 4.64 8.47 -1.50
CA TRP A 189 4.71 8.69 -0.06
C TRP A 189 5.64 9.84 0.26
N TRP A 190 5.24 10.66 1.25
CA TRP A 190 6.01 11.84 1.68
C TRP A 190 7.46 11.49 2.07
N THR A 191 7.67 10.38 2.79
CA THR A 191 9.01 9.93 3.21
C THR A 191 9.86 9.46 2.04
N ASP A 192 9.25 8.85 1.01
CA ASP A 192 10.01 8.43 -0.16
C ASP A 192 10.47 9.66 -0.95
N TYR A 193 9.57 10.62 -1.20
CA TYR A 193 9.88 11.84 -1.93
C TYR A 193 10.84 12.79 -1.20
N ASN A 194 10.66 12.99 0.11
CA ASN A 194 11.39 14.03 0.85
C ASN A 194 12.63 13.52 1.60
N VAL A 195 12.74 12.21 1.84
CA VAL A 195 13.81 11.66 2.70
C VAL A 195 14.68 10.64 1.98
N LYS A 196 14.07 9.62 1.34
CA LYS A 196 14.80 8.46 0.83
C LYS A 196 15.43 8.70 -0.54
N PHE A 197 14.69 9.33 -1.44
CA PHE A 197 15.12 9.55 -2.80
C PHE A 197 15.56 11.00 -2.99
N ARG A 198 16.69 11.18 -3.68
CA ARG A 198 17.22 12.50 -4.01
C ARG A 198 17.91 12.46 -5.36
N ASN A 199 17.72 13.51 -6.14
CA ASN A 199 18.53 13.70 -7.32
C ASN A 199 19.99 13.97 -6.92
N PRO A 200 20.96 13.55 -7.72
CA PRO A 200 22.35 13.95 -7.53
C PRO A 200 22.51 15.45 -7.65
N SER A 201 23.60 15.97 -7.07
CA SER A 201 23.99 17.35 -7.28
C SER A 201 24.17 17.65 -8.76
N LEU A 202 23.73 18.84 -9.20
CA LEU A 202 23.88 19.25 -10.59
C LEU A 202 25.37 19.34 -10.96
N VAL A 203 25.75 18.72 -12.07
CA VAL A 203 27.08 18.83 -12.64
C VAL A 203 26.98 19.77 -13.84
N ASN A 204 27.85 20.76 -13.93
CA ASN A 204 27.78 21.81 -14.95
C ASN A 204 26.38 22.46 -15.10
N GLY A 205 25.67 22.60 -13.96
CA GLY A 205 24.34 23.19 -13.90
C GLY A 205 23.21 22.32 -14.48
N THR A 206 23.46 21.07 -14.83
CA THR A 206 22.44 20.19 -15.42
C THR A 206 22.37 18.83 -14.71
N LEU A 207 21.14 18.30 -14.60
CA LEU A 207 20.92 16.95 -14.08
C LEU A 207 21.50 15.90 -15.05
N LYS A 208 21.42 16.14 -16.36
CA LYS A 208 21.92 15.25 -17.39
C LYS A 208 23.44 14.97 -17.21
N ALA A 209 24.23 15.99 -16.97
CA ALA A 209 25.69 15.82 -16.79
C ALA A 209 26.07 14.98 -15.56
N ALA A 210 25.19 14.94 -14.55
CA ALA A 210 25.40 14.03 -13.39
C ALA A 210 25.27 12.54 -13.74
N PHE A 211 24.60 12.22 -14.85
CA PHE A 211 24.45 10.86 -15.38
C PHE A 211 25.47 10.50 -16.47
N ASP A 212 26.42 11.36 -16.76
CA ASP A 212 27.46 11.08 -17.78
C ASP A 212 28.26 9.82 -17.41
N GLY A 213 28.49 8.96 -18.41
CA GLY A 213 29.15 7.68 -18.22
C GLY A 213 28.25 6.58 -17.65
N THR A 214 26.95 6.79 -17.62
CA THR A 214 25.95 5.80 -17.21
C THR A 214 24.94 5.54 -18.31
N VAL A 215 24.20 4.43 -18.21
CA VAL A 215 23.11 4.08 -19.11
C VAL A 215 21.79 3.93 -18.37
N LYS A 216 20.67 4.13 -19.08
CA LYS A 216 19.35 3.91 -18.55
C LYS A 216 19.06 2.40 -18.34
N PRO A 217 18.10 2.03 -17.47
CA PRO A 217 17.62 0.66 -17.39
C PRO A 217 17.18 0.15 -18.76
N ILE A 218 17.44 -1.13 -19.02
CA ILE A 218 17.28 -1.74 -20.36
C ILE A 218 15.86 -1.58 -20.88
N ASN A 219 14.85 -1.76 -20.00
CA ASN A 219 13.42 -1.68 -20.37
C ASN A 219 12.86 -0.27 -20.38
N TRP A 220 13.65 0.74 -20.07
CA TRP A 220 13.16 2.13 -20.08
C TRP A 220 13.28 2.75 -21.46
N PRO A 221 12.26 3.52 -21.90
CA PRO A 221 12.36 4.22 -23.19
C PRO A 221 13.33 5.39 -23.15
N LYS A 222 13.47 6.05 -21.99
CA LYS A 222 14.28 7.27 -21.79
C LYS A 222 15.01 7.22 -20.44
N PRO A 223 16.13 7.96 -20.28
CA PRO A 223 16.89 7.98 -19.03
C PRO A 223 16.12 8.74 -17.91
N ALA A 224 16.57 8.53 -16.66
CA ALA A 224 15.90 9.10 -15.48
C ALA A 224 15.78 10.63 -15.53
N TYR A 225 16.79 11.34 -16.00
CA TYR A 225 16.80 12.79 -16.11
C TYR A 225 15.87 13.35 -17.22
N GLU A 226 15.23 12.49 -18.01
CA GLU A 226 14.26 12.84 -19.05
C GLU A 226 12.83 12.37 -18.74
N LEU A 227 12.58 11.85 -17.52
CA LEU A 227 11.24 11.37 -17.15
C LEU A 227 10.20 12.49 -17.21
N ASP A 228 10.53 13.65 -16.65
CA ASP A 228 9.73 14.87 -16.75
C ASP A 228 10.65 16.11 -16.85
N PRO A 229 11.16 16.43 -18.04
CA PRO A 229 12.13 17.54 -18.21
C PRO A 229 11.51 18.93 -17.97
N ASN A 230 10.19 19.04 -18.02
CA ASN A 230 9.48 20.31 -17.83
C ASN A 230 9.23 20.64 -16.35
N ASP A 231 9.31 19.66 -15.46
CA ASP A 231 9.15 19.85 -14.02
C ASP A 231 10.32 19.25 -13.24
N SER A 232 11.25 20.09 -12.83
CA SER A 232 12.44 19.67 -12.07
C SER A 232 12.08 19.01 -10.71
N SER A 233 10.92 19.34 -10.15
CA SER A 233 10.42 18.73 -8.91
C SER A 233 9.86 17.33 -9.10
N ASN A 234 9.60 16.93 -10.36
CA ASN A 234 9.07 15.63 -10.76
C ASN A 234 10.01 14.86 -11.70
N ASN A 235 11.27 15.26 -11.80
CA ASN A 235 12.24 14.66 -12.72
C ASN A 235 13.33 13.87 -11.99
N GLY A 236 14.01 12.98 -12.70
CA GLY A 236 15.06 12.14 -12.13
C GLY A 236 14.51 11.14 -11.12
N PHE A 237 15.21 10.96 -10.01
CA PHE A 237 14.78 10.07 -8.92
C PHE A 237 13.60 10.60 -8.10
N LEU A 238 13.25 11.88 -8.28
CA LEU A 238 12.06 12.48 -7.66
C LEU A 238 10.79 12.31 -8.50
N ASN A 239 10.88 11.63 -9.65
CA ASN A 239 9.70 11.35 -10.45
C ASN A 239 8.68 10.52 -9.67
N GLN A 240 7.45 11.03 -9.58
CA GLN A 240 6.41 10.44 -8.74
C GLN A 240 6.02 9.03 -9.17
N ASP A 241 5.96 8.75 -10.47
CA ASP A 241 5.64 7.42 -11.00
C ASP A 241 6.74 6.42 -10.64
N PHE A 242 7.99 6.85 -10.74
CA PHE A 242 9.15 6.07 -10.34
C PHE A 242 9.13 5.75 -8.83
N LEU A 243 8.88 6.76 -7.98
CA LEU A 243 8.78 6.58 -6.53
C LEU A 243 7.68 5.60 -6.12
N VAL A 244 6.49 5.74 -6.73
CA VAL A 244 5.36 4.81 -6.51
C VAL A 244 5.73 3.39 -6.90
N TRP A 245 6.47 3.22 -8.02
CA TRP A 245 6.92 1.90 -8.46
C TRP A 245 7.95 1.28 -7.52
N MET A 246 8.95 2.05 -7.10
CA MET A 246 10.07 1.60 -6.25
C MET A 246 9.63 1.10 -4.87
N ARG A 247 8.44 1.49 -4.41
CA ARG A 247 7.85 0.95 -3.20
C ARG A 247 7.26 -0.43 -3.47
N ALA A 248 8.01 -1.48 -3.13
CA ALA A 248 7.60 -2.86 -3.38
C ALA A 248 6.28 -3.22 -2.67
N ALA A 249 5.39 -3.88 -3.39
CA ALA A 249 4.15 -4.43 -2.85
C ALA A 249 4.43 -5.70 -2.02
N ALA A 250 3.68 -5.88 -0.94
CA ALA A 250 3.82 -7.04 -0.04
C ALA A 250 3.15 -8.32 -0.59
N LEU A 251 2.18 -8.17 -1.48
CA LEU A 251 1.39 -9.27 -2.04
C LEU A 251 1.54 -9.29 -3.56
N PRO A 252 1.35 -10.46 -4.22
CA PRO A 252 1.48 -10.58 -5.67
C PRO A 252 0.35 -9.90 -6.45
N ASP A 253 -0.79 -9.67 -5.79
CA ASP A 253 -1.91 -8.91 -6.33
C ASP A 253 -1.96 -7.56 -5.62
N PHE A 254 -1.68 -6.50 -6.37
CA PHE A 254 -1.60 -5.17 -5.81
C PHE A 254 -2.11 -4.11 -6.77
N ARG A 255 -2.37 -2.93 -6.21
CA ARG A 255 -2.65 -1.71 -6.97
C ARG A 255 -1.70 -0.60 -6.53
N LYS A 256 -1.32 0.26 -7.48
CA LYS A 256 -0.49 1.44 -7.23
C LYS A 256 -1.21 2.69 -7.73
N LEU A 257 -1.09 3.76 -6.98
CA LEU A 257 -1.70 5.03 -7.35
C LEU A 257 -1.00 5.57 -8.59
N TYR A 258 -1.80 5.86 -9.63
CA TYR A 258 -1.33 6.44 -10.88
C TYR A 258 -1.55 7.94 -10.90
N ARG A 259 -2.79 8.38 -10.64
CA ARG A 259 -3.15 9.80 -10.67
C ARG A 259 -4.28 10.09 -9.68
N ARG A 260 -4.39 11.35 -9.32
CA ARG A 260 -5.54 11.88 -8.58
C ARG A 260 -6.39 12.72 -9.52
N ILE A 261 -7.70 12.70 -9.31
CA ILE A 261 -8.66 13.54 -10.03
C ILE A 261 -9.19 14.55 -9.01
N THR A 262 -8.49 15.69 -8.90
CA THR A 262 -8.72 16.70 -7.87
C THR A 262 -8.81 18.11 -8.45
N GLN A 263 -8.86 18.24 -9.80
CA GLN A 263 -8.78 19.52 -10.48
C GLN A 263 -9.97 19.77 -11.41
N GLY A 264 -10.25 21.04 -11.65
CA GLY A 264 -11.28 21.49 -12.57
C GLY A 264 -12.69 21.04 -12.18
N ASP A 265 -13.52 20.81 -13.19
CA ASP A 265 -14.93 20.41 -13.02
C ASP A 265 -15.11 19.03 -12.36
N TYR A 266 -14.03 18.27 -12.21
CA TYR A 266 -14.03 16.92 -11.66
C TYR A 266 -13.48 16.86 -10.22
N ALA A 267 -13.16 18.00 -9.61
CA ALA A 267 -12.64 18.04 -8.23
C ALA A 267 -13.62 17.48 -7.19
N ALA A 268 -14.92 17.71 -7.38
CA ALA A 268 -15.98 17.19 -6.54
C ALA A 268 -16.35 15.73 -6.84
N GLY A 269 -15.81 15.14 -7.92
CA GLY A 269 -16.07 13.78 -8.34
C GLY A 269 -16.33 13.65 -9.84
N LEU A 270 -16.57 12.40 -10.27
CA LEU A 270 -16.90 12.10 -11.67
C LEU A 270 -18.43 12.03 -11.83
N PRO A 271 -19.05 12.87 -12.65
CA PRO A 271 -20.49 12.83 -12.93
C PRO A 271 -20.96 11.48 -13.47
N ALA A 272 -22.25 11.19 -13.33
CA ALA A 272 -22.85 10.06 -14.05
C ALA A 272 -22.74 10.31 -15.57
N GLY A 273 -22.41 9.26 -16.32
CA GLY A 273 -22.24 9.37 -17.76
C GLY A 273 -21.31 8.31 -18.35
N ASN A 274 -21.04 8.46 -19.64
CA ASN A 274 -20.16 7.55 -20.37
C ASN A 274 -18.73 8.08 -20.35
N TYR A 275 -17.81 7.16 -20.16
CA TYR A 275 -16.37 7.43 -20.11
C TYR A 275 -15.62 6.55 -21.09
N SER A 276 -14.57 7.10 -21.67
CA SER A 276 -13.62 6.40 -22.51
C SER A 276 -12.22 6.54 -21.93
N LEU A 277 -11.57 5.43 -21.61
CA LEU A 277 -10.19 5.39 -21.17
C LEU A 277 -9.31 4.97 -22.32
N LYS A 278 -8.45 5.87 -22.79
CA LYS A 278 -7.40 5.57 -23.78
C LYS A 278 -6.17 5.04 -23.05
N ILE A 279 -5.72 3.85 -23.43
CA ILE A 279 -4.61 3.14 -22.83
C ILE A 279 -3.52 2.97 -23.87
N THR A 280 -2.31 3.46 -23.59
CA THR A 280 -1.13 3.07 -24.34
C THR A 280 -0.54 1.85 -23.68
N TYR A 281 -0.71 0.71 -24.32
CA TYR A 281 -0.38 -0.62 -23.80
C TYR A 281 1.08 -0.96 -24.10
N ASN A 282 1.92 -1.05 -23.07
CA ASN A 282 3.36 -1.32 -23.20
C ASN A 282 3.85 -2.44 -22.27
N TYR A 283 3.21 -2.59 -21.09
CA TYR A 283 3.70 -3.48 -20.04
C TYR A 283 3.23 -4.92 -20.31
N PRO A 284 4.15 -5.87 -20.64
CA PRO A 284 3.77 -7.24 -20.92
C PRO A 284 3.55 -8.02 -19.62
N VAL A 285 2.41 -8.69 -19.47
CA VAL A 285 2.11 -9.51 -18.28
C VAL A 285 1.75 -10.96 -18.61
N LEU A 286 1.40 -11.25 -19.86
CA LEU A 286 0.95 -12.59 -20.28
C LEU A 286 2.04 -13.66 -20.13
N SER A 287 3.31 -13.29 -20.31
CA SER A 287 4.44 -14.21 -20.22
C SER A 287 4.61 -14.89 -18.85
N PHE A 288 4.08 -14.27 -17.79
CA PHE A 288 4.08 -14.82 -16.44
C PHE A 288 2.69 -15.09 -15.88
N GLY A 289 1.66 -15.12 -16.74
CA GLY A 289 0.26 -15.34 -16.34
C GLY A 289 -0.32 -14.21 -15.47
N GLY A 290 0.23 -13.01 -15.61
CA GLY A 290 -0.24 -11.83 -14.89
C GLY A 290 -1.47 -11.20 -15.54
N ARG A 291 -2.17 -10.36 -14.78
CA ARG A 291 -3.30 -9.55 -15.27
C ARG A 291 -3.08 -8.08 -14.99
N LYS A 292 -3.69 -7.24 -15.82
CA LYS A 292 -3.67 -5.79 -15.70
C LYS A 292 -5.09 -5.25 -15.52
N LYS A 293 -5.26 -4.37 -14.55
CA LYS A 293 -6.55 -3.74 -14.28
C LYS A 293 -6.39 -2.27 -13.94
N ILE A 294 -7.43 -1.51 -14.21
CA ILE A 294 -7.59 -0.15 -13.69
C ILE A 294 -8.58 -0.18 -12.54
N VAL A 295 -8.35 0.70 -11.57
CA VAL A 295 -9.25 0.88 -10.44
C VAL A 295 -9.48 2.36 -10.21
N LEU A 296 -10.74 2.79 -10.32
CA LEU A 296 -11.19 4.07 -9.81
C LEU A 296 -11.77 3.86 -8.41
N SER A 297 -11.33 4.63 -7.45
CA SER A 297 -11.81 4.52 -6.07
C SER A 297 -11.83 5.90 -5.42
N ASN A 298 -12.88 6.19 -4.67
CA ASN A 298 -12.77 7.22 -3.66
C ASN A 298 -12.24 6.62 -2.35
N VAL A 299 -11.95 7.46 -1.38
CA VAL A 299 -11.44 7.05 -0.07
C VAL A 299 -12.23 7.74 1.03
N SER A 300 -12.40 7.05 2.14
CA SER A 300 -12.92 7.63 3.38
C SER A 300 -11.78 8.01 4.31
N TRP A 301 -12.12 8.52 5.49
CA TRP A 301 -11.16 8.76 6.58
C TRP A 301 -10.41 7.48 7.01
N MET A 302 -10.98 6.29 6.76
CA MET A 302 -10.36 4.98 7.00
C MET A 302 -9.46 4.51 5.84
N GLY A 303 -9.46 5.19 4.70
CA GLY A 303 -8.79 4.77 3.47
C GLY A 303 -9.75 4.15 2.44
N GLY A 304 -9.25 3.20 1.65
CA GLY A 304 -10.03 2.53 0.60
C GLY A 304 -11.01 1.48 1.13
N LYS A 305 -11.83 0.91 0.25
CA LYS A 305 -12.84 -0.09 0.57
C LYS A 305 -12.22 -1.35 1.19
N ASN A 306 -12.48 -1.58 2.47
CA ASN A 306 -12.07 -2.76 3.20
C ASN A 306 -13.10 -3.09 4.28
N GLN A 307 -13.87 -4.15 4.06
CA GLN A 307 -14.92 -4.58 4.99
C GLN A 307 -14.40 -5.49 6.11
N PHE A 308 -13.16 -6.01 5.98
CA PHE A 308 -12.63 -7.01 6.90
C PHE A 308 -12.66 -6.53 8.34
N LEU A 309 -12.20 -5.32 8.60
CA LEU A 309 -12.12 -4.78 9.96
C LEU A 309 -13.52 -4.64 10.59
N GLY A 310 -14.48 -4.09 9.85
CA GLY A 310 -15.89 -3.98 10.31
C GLY A 310 -16.49 -5.35 10.63
N ILE A 311 -16.31 -6.33 9.74
CA ILE A 311 -16.80 -7.69 9.95
C ILE A 311 -16.13 -8.34 11.16
N ALA A 312 -14.81 -8.19 11.32
CA ALA A 312 -14.07 -8.75 12.44
C ALA A 312 -14.58 -8.22 13.79
N TYR A 313 -14.81 -6.90 13.90
CA TYR A 313 -15.40 -6.29 15.10
C TYR A 313 -16.82 -6.78 15.38
N LEU A 314 -17.65 -6.92 14.35
CA LEU A 314 -19.01 -7.45 14.49
C LEU A 314 -19.01 -8.89 14.98
N VAL A 315 -18.15 -9.75 14.42
CA VAL A 315 -18.06 -11.16 14.82
C VAL A 315 -17.56 -11.28 16.26
N ILE A 316 -16.47 -10.62 16.62
CA ILE A 316 -15.92 -10.69 17.97
C ILE A 316 -16.87 -10.08 18.99
N GLY A 317 -17.49 -8.94 18.66
CA GLY A 317 -18.49 -8.30 19.51
C GLY A 317 -19.70 -9.20 19.78
N SER A 318 -20.22 -9.86 18.73
CA SER A 318 -21.31 -10.81 18.86
C SER A 318 -20.94 -12.01 19.74
N LEU A 319 -19.74 -12.57 19.55
CA LEU A 319 -19.23 -13.66 20.38
C LEU A 319 -19.12 -13.25 21.86
N CYS A 320 -18.64 -12.04 22.15
CA CYS A 320 -18.56 -11.52 23.52
C CYS A 320 -19.94 -11.42 24.16
N VAL A 321 -20.95 -10.93 23.44
CA VAL A 321 -22.33 -10.82 23.92
C VAL A 321 -22.91 -12.22 24.19
N VAL A 322 -22.75 -13.16 23.25
CA VAL A 322 -23.19 -14.56 23.41
C VAL A 322 -22.54 -15.20 24.63
N MET A 323 -21.20 -15.05 24.77
CA MET A 323 -20.47 -15.58 25.92
C MET A 323 -20.96 -14.97 27.24
N SER A 324 -21.24 -13.66 27.27
CA SER A 324 -21.83 -13.01 28.44
C SER A 324 -23.19 -13.61 28.82
N MET A 325 -24.06 -13.84 27.82
CA MET A 325 -25.37 -14.47 28.05
C MET A 325 -25.23 -15.91 28.57
N VAL A 326 -24.34 -16.72 27.97
CA VAL A 326 -24.11 -18.09 28.43
C VAL A 326 -23.60 -18.10 29.87
N MET A 327 -22.61 -17.24 30.19
CA MET A 327 -22.09 -17.12 31.57
C MET A 327 -23.16 -16.68 32.55
N LEU A 328 -24.05 -15.76 32.16
CA LEU A 328 -25.16 -15.32 32.99
C LEU A 328 -26.14 -16.45 33.29
N ILE A 329 -26.51 -17.24 32.27
CA ILE A 329 -27.40 -18.42 32.45
C ILE A 329 -26.75 -19.45 33.40
N VAL A 330 -25.46 -19.76 33.18
CA VAL A 330 -24.72 -20.69 34.05
C VAL A 330 -24.65 -20.15 35.47
N TYR A 331 -24.33 -18.86 35.63
CA TYR A 331 -24.28 -18.22 36.94
C TYR A 331 -25.65 -18.26 37.65
N ALA A 332 -26.75 -17.96 36.97
CA ALA A 332 -28.10 -17.99 37.50
C ALA A 332 -28.51 -19.41 37.92
N LYS A 333 -28.12 -20.45 37.14
CA LYS A 333 -28.46 -21.86 37.43
C LYS A 333 -27.67 -22.48 38.57
N PHE A 334 -26.39 -22.10 38.70
CA PHE A 334 -25.43 -22.70 39.63
C PHE A 334 -25.01 -21.77 40.78
N LYS A 335 -25.71 -20.63 40.96
CA LYS A 335 -25.48 -19.76 42.11
C LYS A 335 -25.80 -20.56 43.38
N PHE A 336 -24.73 -20.92 44.10
CA PHE A 336 -24.92 -21.51 45.46
C PHE A 336 -25.64 -20.44 46.31
N PRO A 337 -26.63 -20.85 47.15
CA PRO A 337 -27.15 -19.95 48.14
C PRO A 337 -25.98 -19.52 49.03
N ASP A 338 -25.76 -18.20 49.12
CA ASP A 338 -24.83 -17.67 50.11
C ASP A 338 -25.31 -18.19 51.47
N ASP A 339 -24.44 -18.86 52.20
CA ASP A 339 -24.62 -19.10 53.62
C ASP A 339 -24.69 -17.72 54.34
N SER A 340 -25.89 -17.18 54.40
CA SER A 340 -26.20 -16.07 55.25
C SER A 340 -26.34 -16.60 56.64
N SER A 341 -25.25 -16.67 57.36
CA SER A 341 -25.25 -16.77 58.81
C SER A 341 -24.17 -15.85 59.38
#